data_d38636f69a161d6b2f5cb3ca62e0be51
#
_entry.id   d38636f69a161d6b2f5cb3ca62e0be51
#
_cell.length_a   1.000
_cell.length_b   1.000
_cell.length_c   1.000
_cell.angle_alpha   90.00
_cell.angle_beta   90.00
_cell.angle_gamma   90.00
#
_symmetry.space_group_name_H-M   'P 1'
#
loop_
_entity.id
_entity.type
_entity.pdbx_description
1 polymer ?
#
loop_
_entity_poly.entity_id
_entity_poly.type
_entity_poly.pdbx_seq_one_letter_code
_entity_poly.pdbx_strand_id
1 'polypeptide(L)'
;MISVDVEANEDSVVLLLKAARIVTPCENACAFHARLVRNIMRTLAAKTLELNRKIEILSHRSTQDRLMAYLRAVAQQKCTVEFDIPFDRQQLADYLCVERSALSAEISRLSSLGLITSRKSHFALRRTV
;
A
#
# COMPACT_ATOMS: atom_id res chain seq x y z
N MET A 1 -24.39 -7.70 3.14
CA MET A 1 -23.72 -8.93 3.60
C MET A 1 -22.22 -8.72 3.44
N ILE A 2 -21.44 -8.86 4.50
CA ILE A 2 -19.96 -8.80 4.41
C ILE A 2 -19.54 -10.20 3.95
N SER A 3 -18.83 -10.29 2.83
CA SER A 3 -18.41 -11.57 2.22
C SER A 3 -16.95 -11.93 2.57
N VAL A 4 -16.42 -11.33 3.64
CA VAL A 4 -15.04 -11.55 4.10
C VAL A 4 -15.04 -11.76 5.60
N ASP A 5 -14.17 -12.64 6.06
CA ASP A 5 -13.90 -12.82 7.48
C ASP A 5 -12.81 -11.81 7.91
N VAL A 6 -12.89 -11.38 9.16
CA VAL A 6 -11.91 -10.48 9.76
C VAL A 6 -11.38 -11.15 11.01
N GLU A 7 -10.06 -11.40 11.02
CA GLU A 7 -9.35 -12.03 12.13
C GLU A 7 -8.37 -11.03 12.75
N ALA A 8 -8.33 -10.99 14.09
CA ALA A 8 -7.36 -10.19 14.81
C ALA A 8 -6.08 -11.01 15.02
N ASN A 9 -4.94 -10.53 14.52
CA ASN A 9 -3.63 -11.17 14.68
C ASN A 9 -2.99 -10.90 16.05
N GLU A 10 -3.51 -9.95 16.80
CA GLU A 10 -3.05 -9.55 18.13
C GLU A 10 -4.22 -8.99 18.95
N ASP A 11 -4.01 -8.79 20.25
CA ASP A 11 -5.02 -8.20 21.13
C ASP A 11 -5.47 -6.84 20.58
N SER A 12 -6.75 -6.75 20.24
CA SER A 12 -7.31 -5.61 19.51
C SER A 12 -8.59 -5.08 20.16
N VAL A 13 -8.77 -3.78 20.14
CA VAL A 13 -10.03 -3.13 20.49
C VAL A 13 -10.79 -2.77 19.23
N VAL A 14 -12.02 -3.27 19.10
CA VAL A 14 -12.84 -3.11 17.90
C VAL A 14 -14.05 -2.25 18.18
N LEU A 15 -14.31 -1.25 17.33
CA LEU A 15 -15.50 -0.44 17.32
C LEU A 15 -16.43 -0.86 16.17
N LEU A 16 -17.59 -1.40 16.49
CA LEU A 16 -18.61 -1.76 15.51
C LEU A 16 -19.59 -0.60 15.30
N LEU A 17 -19.69 -0.12 14.07
CA LEU A 17 -20.59 0.95 13.68
C LEU A 17 -21.67 0.42 12.72
N LYS A 18 -22.96 0.75 12.99
CA LYS A 18 -24.05 0.46 12.05
C LYS A 18 -23.99 1.46 10.88
N ALA A 19 -23.64 0.97 9.70
CA ALA A 19 -23.50 1.80 8.49
C ALA A 19 -24.78 2.62 8.21
N ALA A 20 -25.97 2.03 8.37
CA ALA A 20 -27.23 2.73 8.19
C ALA A 20 -27.37 3.99 9.07
N ARG A 21 -26.89 3.94 10.31
CA ARG A 21 -26.92 5.11 11.23
C ARG A 21 -25.90 6.19 10.85
N ILE A 22 -24.86 5.84 10.12
CA ILE A 22 -23.84 6.78 9.67
C ILE A 22 -24.35 7.56 8.46
N VAL A 23 -25.06 6.88 7.56
CA VAL A 23 -25.52 7.46 6.28
C VAL A 23 -26.82 8.25 6.45
N THR A 24 -27.66 7.89 7.45
CA THR A 24 -28.90 8.61 7.70
C THR A 24 -28.62 9.92 8.42
N PRO A 25 -28.96 11.08 7.82
CA PRO A 25 -28.78 12.37 8.47
C PRO A 25 -29.59 12.43 9.78
N CYS A 26 -28.99 13.00 10.82
CA CYS A 26 -29.77 13.32 12.03
C CYS A 26 -30.67 14.54 11.76
N GLU A 27 -31.86 14.54 12.34
CA GLU A 27 -32.87 15.60 12.15
C GLU A 27 -32.32 17.02 12.42
N ASN A 28 -31.30 17.13 13.25
CA ASN A 28 -30.66 18.41 13.64
C ASN A 28 -29.38 18.74 12.86
N ALA A 29 -29.07 18.04 11.77
CA ALA A 29 -27.86 18.28 10.92
C ALA A 29 -26.59 18.60 11.73
N CYS A 30 -26.31 17.81 12.79
CA CYS A 30 -25.27 18.15 13.75
C CYS A 30 -23.86 18.11 13.11
N ALA A 31 -23.03 19.07 13.49
CA ALA A 31 -21.66 19.21 12.99
C ALA A 31 -20.80 17.97 13.26
N PHE A 32 -21.08 17.21 14.33
CA PHE A 32 -20.40 15.97 14.66
C PHE A 32 -20.69 14.89 13.61
N HIS A 33 -21.95 14.71 13.22
CA HIS A 33 -22.35 13.73 12.21
C HIS A 33 -21.70 14.05 10.86
N ALA A 34 -21.76 15.31 10.43
CA ALA A 34 -21.12 15.76 9.19
C ALA A 34 -19.60 15.50 9.18
N ARG A 35 -18.94 15.72 10.34
CA ARG A 35 -17.49 15.41 10.48
C ARG A 35 -17.20 13.92 10.42
N LEU A 36 -18.04 13.09 11.06
CA LEU A 36 -17.91 11.62 11.02
C LEU A 36 -18.03 11.10 9.58
N VAL A 37 -19.08 11.49 8.87
CA VAL A 37 -19.29 11.11 7.46
C VAL A 37 -18.10 11.54 6.60
N ARG A 38 -17.65 12.78 6.72
CA ARG A 38 -16.50 13.30 5.98
C ARG A 38 -15.21 12.48 6.24
N ASN A 39 -14.97 12.11 7.49
CA ASN A 39 -13.79 11.31 7.85
C ASN A 39 -13.86 9.90 7.27
N ILE A 40 -15.03 9.27 7.30
CA ILE A 40 -15.26 7.95 6.69
C ILE A 40 -15.05 8.04 5.18
N MET A 41 -15.61 9.05 4.51
CA MET A 41 -15.44 9.25 3.07
C MET A 41 -13.96 9.46 2.70
N ARG A 42 -13.21 10.22 3.49
CA ARG A 42 -11.76 10.38 3.29
C ARG A 42 -11.00 9.06 3.44
N THR A 43 -11.35 8.26 4.44
CA THR A 43 -10.73 6.95 4.68
C THR A 43 -11.03 5.99 3.53
N LEU A 44 -12.28 5.94 3.07
CA LEU A 44 -12.67 5.09 1.93
C LEU A 44 -11.95 5.53 0.64
N ALA A 45 -11.91 6.83 0.36
CA ALA A 45 -11.19 7.36 -0.80
C ALA A 45 -9.70 7.01 -0.75
N ALA A 46 -9.04 7.17 0.40
CA ALA A 46 -7.64 6.79 0.58
C ALA A 46 -7.40 5.30 0.34
N LYS A 47 -8.27 4.44 0.89
CA LYS A 47 -8.21 2.98 0.67
C LYS A 47 -8.44 2.60 -0.79
N THR A 48 -9.36 3.26 -1.48
CA THR A 48 -9.60 3.03 -2.91
C THR A 48 -8.36 3.38 -3.73
N LEU A 49 -7.71 4.51 -3.45
CA LEU A 49 -6.46 4.90 -4.13
C LEU A 49 -5.31 3.91 -3.85
N GLU A 50 -5.18 3.43 -2.62
CA GLU A 50 -4.20 2.41 -2.25
C GLU A 50 -4.42 1.10 -3.03
N LEU A 51 -5.67 0.64 -3.09
CA LEU A 51 -6.03 -0.57 -3.84
C LEU A 51 -5.80 -0.41 -5.35
N ASN A 52 -6.14 0.73 -5.93
CA ASN A 52 -5.89 1.01 -7.34
C ASN A 52 -4.39 0.98 -7.66
N ARG A 53 -3.55 1.58 -6.82
CA ARG A 53 -2.10 1.50 -6.98
C ARG A 53 -1.58 0.07 -6.90
N LYS A 54 -2.11 -0.73 -5.97
CA LYS A 54 -1.73 -2.14 -5.86
C LYS A 54 -2.13 -2.92 -7.12
N ILE A 55 -3.32 -2.70 -7.64
CA ILE A 55 -3.78 -3.32 -8.90
C ILE A 55 -2.87 -2.92 -10.05
N GLU A 56 -2.53 -1.64 -10.19
CA GLU A 56 -1.62 -1.14 -11.21
C GLU A 56 -0.25 -1.84 -11.14
N ILE A 57 0.36 -1.91 -9.95
CA ILE A 57 1.64 -2.60 -9.74
C ILE A 57 1.52 -4.08 -10.12
N LEU A 58 0.46 -4.77 -9.68
CA LEU A 58 0.27 -6.20 -9.93
C LEU A 58 -0.13 -6.52 -11.37
N SER A 59 -0.62 -5.55 -12.15
CA SER A 59 -0.95 -5.72 -13.57
C SER A 59 0.30 -5.92 -14.44
N HIS A 60 1.48 -5.53 -13.95
CA HIS A 60 2.73 -5.79 -14.64
C HIS A 60 3.05 -7.28 -14.69
N ARG A 61 3.61 -7.75 -15.80
CA ARG A 61 3.85 -9.18 -16.02
C ARG A 61 5.11 -9.70 -15.34
N SER A 62 6.19 -8.89 -15.36
CA SER A 62 7.47 -9.32 -14.84
C SER A 62 7.68 -8.89 -13.38
N THR A 63 8.47 -9.69 -12.63
CA THR A 63 8.92 -9.34 -11.27
C THR A 63 9.65 -8.01 -11.26
N GLN A 64 10.48 -7.75 -12.29
CA GLN A 64 11.19 -6.49 -12.46
C GLN A 64 10.23 -5.30 -12.53
N ASP A 65 9.23 -5.38 -13.41
CA ASP A 65 8.32 -4.27 -13.63
C ASP A 65 7.46 -3.99 -12.40
N ARG A 66 6.98 -5.04 -11.72
CA ARG A 66 6.26 -4.92 -10.44
C ARG A 66 7.12 -4.24 -9.37
N LEU A 67 8.36 -4.69 -9.22
CA LEU A 67 9.30 -4.10 -8.25
C LEU A 67 9.59 -2.64 -8.58
N MET A 68 9.92 -2.33 -9.84
CA MET A 68 10.23 -0.96 -10.26
C MET A 68 9.01 -0.03 -10.17
N ALA A 69 7.82 -0.51 -10.53
CA ALA A 69 6.57 0.25 -10.37
C ALA A 69 6.32 0.58 -8.89
N TYR A 70 6.48 -0.40 -8.00
CA TYR A 70 6.37 -0.19 -6.56
C TYR A 70 7.37 0.84 -6.03
N LEU A 71 8.67 0.65 -6.33
CA LEU A 71 9.72 1.56 -5.85
C LEU A 71 9.53 3.00 -6.37
N ARG A 72 9.12 3.17 -7.64
CA ARG A 72 8.79 4.48 -8.21
C ARG A 72 7.59 5.12 -7.52
N ALA A 73 6.54 4.35 -7.22
CA ALA A 73 5.38 4.85 -6.51
C ALA A 73 5.74 5.33 -5.09
N VAL A 74 6.61 4.59 -4.37
CA VAL A 74 7.10 5.01 -3.05
C VAL A 74 7.97 6.27 -3.15
N ALA A 75 8.90 6.32 -4.11
CA ALA A 75 9.75 7.50 -4.35
C ALA A 75 8.91 8.76 -4.62
N GLN A 76 7.89 8.63 -5.46
CA GLN A 76 6.96 9.71 -5.77
C GLN A 76 6.17 10.16 -4.54
N GLN A 77 5.66 9.21 -3.74
CA GLN A 77 4.90 9.52 -2.54
C GLN A 77 5.75 10.22 -1.48
N LYS A 78 7.02 9.81 -1.34
CA LYS A 78 7.97 10.40 -0.38
C LYS A 78 8.73 11.61 -0.93
N CYS A 79 8.55 11.95 -2.20
CA CYS A 79 9.28 13.01 -2.90
C CYS A 79 10.81 12.86 -2.78
N THR A 80 11.32 11.64 -2.75
CA THR A 80 12.75 11.32 -2.64
C THR A 80 13.10 10.07 -3.44
N VAL A 81 14.32 10.00 -3.92
CA VAL A 81 14.85 8.83 -4.64
C VAL A 81 15.46 7.79 -3.70
N GLU A 82 15.69 8.16 -2.43
CA GLU A 82 16.27 7.31 -1.39
C GLU A 82 15.29 7.21 -0.22
N PHE A 83 14.92 5.99 0.15
CA PHE A 83 13.85 5.75 1.12
C PHE A 83 13.89 4.35 1.72
N ASP A 84 13.27 4.22 2.90
CA ASP A 84 12.96 2.94 3.52
C ASP A 84 11.53 2.51 3.18
N ILE A 85 11.35 1.20 2.96
CA ILE A 85 10.03 0.58 2.81
C ILE A 85 9.64 -0.13 4.11
N PRO A 86 8.33 -0.26 4.43
CA PRO A 86 7.86 -0.89 5.67
C PRO A 86 7.89 -2.43 5.61
N PHE A 87 8.46 -3.01 4.56
CA PHE A 87 8.47 -4.43 4.30
C PHE A 87 9.87 -5.02 4.49
N ASP A 88 9.93 -6.19 5.09
CA ASP A 88 11.07 -7.08 4.92
C ASP A 88 11.02 -7.76 3.53
N ARG A 89 12.00 -8.63 3.24
CA ARG A 89 12.12 -9.26 1.93
C ARG A 89 10.97 -10.22 1.61
N GLN A 90 10.46 -10.93 2.62
CA GLN A 90 9.33 -11.84 2.48
C GLN A 90 8.03 -11.04 2.27
N GLN A 91 7.79 -10.08 3.13
CA GLN A 91 6.61 -9.21 3.05
C GLN A 91 6.52 -8.46 1.70
N LEU A 92 7.67 -8.02 1.18
CA LEU A 92 7.71 -7.37 -0.15
C LEU A 92 7.37 -8.38 -1.27
N ALA A 93 7.87 -9.62 -1.18
CA ALA A 93 7.54 -10.66 -2.14
C ALA A 93 6.04 -11.00 -2.12
N ASP A 94 5.48 -11.13 -0.93
CA ASP A 94 4.04 -11.37 -0.73
C ASP A 94 3.21 -10.20 -1.27
N TYR A 95 3.62 -8.96 -1.00
CA TYR A 95 2.95 -7.76 -1.50
C TYR A 95 2.93 -7.71 -3.03
N LEU A 96 4.04 -8.09 -3.69
CA LEU A 96 4.19 -8.10 -5.15
C LEU A 96 3.67 -9.39 -5.80
N CYS A 97 3.19 -10.36 -5.01
CA CYS A 97 2.73 -11.67 -5.47
C CYS A 97 3.80 -12.38 -6.32
N VAL A 98 5.01 -12.48 -5.78
CA VAL A 98 6.16 -13.15 -6.41
C VAL A 98 6.90 -14.02 -5.40
N GLU A 99 7.65 -15.00 -5.88
CA GLU A 99 8.53 -15.79 -5.04
C GLU A 99 9.67 -14.95 -4.45
N ARG A 100 9.97 -15.15 -3.14
CA ARG A 100 11.05 -14.43 -2.44
C ARG A 100 12.41 -14.58 -3.11
N SER A 101 12.71 -15.79 -3.59
CA SER A 101 13.96 -16.09 -4.31
C SER A 101 14.06 -15.31 -5.61
N ALA A 102 12.99 -15.30 -6.41
CA ALA A 102 12.91 -14.54 -7.65
C ALA A 102 13.04 -13.02 -7.41
N LEU A 103 12.38 -12.51 -6.37
CA LEU A 103 12.53 -11.10 -5.98
C LEU A 103 13.96 -10.76 -5.59
N SER A 104 14.62 -11.61 -4.80
CA SER A 104 15.99 -11.39 -4.34
C SER A 104 16.98 -11.41 -5.50
N ALA A 105 16.83 -12.35 -6.43
CA ALA A 105 17.64 -12.41 -7.66
C ALA A 105 17.45 -11.14 -8.51
N GLU A 106 16.21 -10.67 -8.65
CA GLU A 106 15.91 -9.47 -9.42
C GLU A 106 16.48 -8.20 -8.80
N ILE A 107 16.40 -8.06 -7.47
CA ILE A 107 17.02 -6.94 -6.75
C ILE A 107 18.54 -6.95 -6.95
N SER A 108 19.18 -8.11 -6.85
CA SER A 108 20.62 -8.24 -7.09
C SER A 108 21.00 -7.86 -8.51
N ARG A 109 20.21 -8.30 -9.49
CA ARG A 109 20.39 -7.99 -10.92
C ARG A 109 20.27 -6.47 -11.18
N LEU A 110 19.20 -5.85 -10.67
CA LEU A 110 18.99 -4.41 -10.82
C LEU A 110 20.07 -3.57 -10.12
N SER A 111 20.58 -4.07 -8.99
CA SER A 111 21.69 -3.44 -8.27
C SER A 111 23.00 -3.54 -9.05
N SER A 112 23.30 -4.68 -9.68
CA SER A 112 24.49 -4.86 -10.52
C SER A 112 24.44 -4.01 -11.79
N LEU A 113 23.24 -3.76 -12.33
CA LEU A 113 23.02 -2.83 -13.44
C LEU A 113 23.07 -1.35 -13.01
N GLY A 114 23.22 -1.07 -11.73
CA GLY A 114 23.26 0.29 -11.21
C GLY A 114 21.95 1.04 -11.26
N LEU A 115 20.82 0.36 -11.47
CA LEU A 115 19.48 0.97 -11.55
C LEU A 115 18.91 1.28 -10.18
N ILE A 116 19.25 0.45 -9.19
CA ILE A 116 18.87 0.64 -7.79
C ILE A 116 20.06 0.35 -6.87
N THR A 117 20.03 0.86 -5.65
CA THR A 117 20.80 0.31 -4.53
C THR A 117 19.83 -0.20 -3.48
N SER A 118 20.17 -1.34 -2.86
CA SER A 118 19.33 -1.96 -1.85
C SER A 118 20.16 -2.45 -0.67
N ARG A 119 19.75 -2.08 0.55
CA ARG A 119 20.32 -2.59 1.79
C ARG A 119 19.19 -2.87 2.76
N LYS A 120 18.85 -4.16 2.96
CA LYS A 120 17.67 -4.59 3.73
C LYS A 120 16.39 -3.94 3.18
N SER A 121 15.70 -3.13 3.98
CA SER A 121 14.50 -2.38 3.60
C SER A 121 14.77 -1.00 2.97
N HIS A 122 16.04 -0.60 2.90
CA HIS A 122 16.47 0.67 2.31
C HIS A 122 16.70 0.54 0.81
N PHE A 123 16.16 1.46 0.02
CA PHE A 123 16.31 1.51 -1.44
C PHE A 123 16.68 2.92 -1.90
N ALA A 124 17.52 2.98 -2.93
CA ALA A 124 17.73 4.20 -3.68
C ALA A 124 17.58 3.92 -5.19
N LEU A 125 16.78 4.74 -5.85
CA LEU A 125 16.62 4.72 -7.30
C LEU A 125 17.71 5.60 -7.93
N ARG A 126 18.46 5.05 -8.85
CA ARG A 126 19.38 5.85 -9.66
C ARG A 126 18.63 6.37 -10.89
N ARG A 127 18.78 7.66 -11.16
CA ARG A 127 18.29 8.27 -12.40
C ARG A 127 19.06 7.61 -13.55
N THR A 128 18.36 6.88 -14.40
CA THR A 128 18.84 6.64 -15.75
C THR A 128 18.80 7.99 -16.46
N VAL A 129 19.97 8.50 -16.87
CA VAL A 129 20.10 9.71 -17.69
C VAL A 129 19.40 9.48 -19.02
#